data_5d3d0e39820ca428c28bcf73eeafa045
#
_entry.id   5d3d0e39820ca428c28bcf73eeafa045
#
_cell.length_a   1.000
_cell.length_b   1.000
_cell.length_c   1.000
_cell.angle_alpha   90.00
_cell.angle_beta   90.00
_cell.angle_gamma   90.00
#
_symmetry.space_group_name_H-M   'P 1'
#
loop_
_entity.id
_entity.type
_entity.pdbx_description
1 polymer ?
#
loop_
_entity_poly.entity_id
_entity_poly.type
_entity_poly.pdbx_seq_one_letter_code
_entity_poly.pdbx_strand_id
1 'polypeptide(L)'
;MNLNEQICKIKKFMYLNEDNELTHIYQTTGNSCGPTCIKMVGDFIKGNVGSIDDICIECGTDWVEGTPPNKMKIGLDKLKINYIEHIHEIEPYQSLKNVIDKGNIAIVRTITKNVPHWIVIHGYNDDVFDVNDPWLGPIKYNESQLESIWKIRDFFFYEIVTGNQKIEGNVTIRKMEQDDVEYLKDNLADVFDKTGLSNEEIMDEISHFDMNISLVAVVNNEIAGFYFLGNDQIPEMKNNESYSKLSNLKGVEGIGLGVLKKFKNMGIGKKLIEYSQRIPNIDYIWGYQFKSLKNIDDWLKRRKIYFENNEFYITYQILKNDK
;
A
#
# COMPACT_ATOMS: atom_id res chain seq x y z
N MET A 1 31.58 4.99 -10.26
CA MET A 1 30.84 5.23 -9.02
C MET A 1 31.04 4.04 -8.10
N ASN A 2 31.46 4.23 -6.87
CA ASN A 2 31.65 3.08 -5.98
C ASN A 2 30.28 2.61 -5.46
N LEU A 3 30.21 1.37 -4.95
CA LEU A 3 28.97 0.76 -4.46
C LEU A 3 28.29 1.62 -3.37
N ASN A 4 29.07 2.29 -2.51
CA ASN A 4 28.55 3.16 -1.44
C ASN A 4 27.91 4.45 -1.98
N GLU A 5 28.40 5.00 -3.09
CA GLU A 5 27.81 6.17 -3.75
C GLU A 5 26.50 5.80 -4.45
N GLN A 6 26.44 4.64 -5.10
CA GLN A 6 25.19 4.09 -5.64
C GLN A 6 24.17 3.82 -4.53
N ILE A 7 24.60 3.23 -3.41
CA ILE A 7 23.78 2.97 -2.24
C ILE A 7 23.21 4.26 -1.64
N CYS A 8 24.00 5.33 -1.54
CA CYS A 8 23.56 6.59 -0.97
C CYS A 8 22.48 7.27 -1.83
N LYS A 9 22.59 7.16 -3.16
CA LYS A 9 21.59 7.63 -4.12
C LYS A 9 20.29 6.81 -4.03
N ILE A 10 20.42 5.48 -4.00
CA ILE A 10 19.29 4.55 -3.88
C ILE A 10 18.54 4.73 -2.56
N LYS A 11 19.22 5.02 -1.44
CA LYS A 11 18.55 5.33 -0.15
C LYS A 11 17.53 6.44 -0.26
N LYS A 12 17.77 7.48 -1.05
CA LYS A 12 16.80 8.54 -1.29
C LYS A 12 15.58 8.04 -2.06
N PHE A 13 15.77 7.11 -2.98
CA PHE A 13 14.75 6.70 -3.95
C PHE A 13 13.81 5.60 -3.45
N MET A 14 14.27 4.70 -2.60
CA MET A 14 13.53 3.51 -2.17
C MET A 14 12.61 3.71 -0.95
N TYR A 15 12.58 4.91 -0.34
CA TYR A 15 11.55 5.28 0.65
C TYR A 15 10.12 5.34 0.06
N LEU A 16 9.91 4.83 -1.14
CA LEU A 16 8.93 5.28 -2.10
C LEU A 16 7.67 4.46 -2.21
N ASN A 17 7.64 3.29 -1.67
CA ASN A 17 6.46 2.42 -1.71
C ASN A 17 6.23 1.74 -0.35
N GLU A 18 6.18 2.51 0.72
CA GLU A 18 5.10 2.20 1.64
C GLU A 18 3.84 2.63 0.87
N ASP A 19 3.18 1.66 0.21
CA ASP A 19 1.78 1.78 -0.07
C ASP A 19 1.17 2.45 1.16
N ASN A 20 0.20 3.34 0.95
CA ASN A 20 -0.61 3.85 2.03
C ASN A 20 -1.38 2.63 2.60
N GLU A 21 -0.65 1.67 3.16
CA GLU A 21 -1.23 0.59 3.93
C GLU A 21 -1.79 1.21 5.20
N LEU A 22 -3.02 0.87 5.47
CA LEU A 22 -3.64 1.25 6.74
C LEU A 22 -2.82 0.65 7.88
N THR A 23 -1.90 1.44 8.43
CA THR A 23 -0.99 0.98 9.49
C THR A 23 -1.81 0.62 10.73
N HIS A 24 -1.64 -0.59 11.24
CA HIS A 24 -2.25 -1.00 12.49
C HIS A 24 -1.65 -0.21 13.67
N ILE A 25 -2.53 0.23 14.59
CA ILE A 25 -2.16 0.91 15.83
C ILE A 25 -2.87 0.22 17.00
N TYR A 26 -2.12 -0.09 18.06
CA TYR A 26 -2.70 -0.62 19.30
C TYR A 26 -3.33 0.51 20.12
N GLN A 27 -4.49 0.23 20.74
CA GLN A 27 -5.11 1.16 21.69
C GLN A 27 -4.24 1.33 22.93
N THR A 28 -4.24 2.54 23.49
CA THR A 28 -3.43 2.89 24.66
C THR A 28 -4.14 2.56 25.98
N THR A 29 -5.47 2.53 25.97
CA THR A 29 -6.32 2.24 27.15
C THR A 29 -7.47 1.31 26.78
N GLY A 30 -8.15 0.75 27.78
CA GLY A 30 -9.31 -0.14 27.58
C GLY A 30 -10.48 0.51 26.81
N ASN A 31 -10.56 1.84 26.78
CA ASN A 31 -11.69 2.60 26.24
C ASN A 31 -11.35 3.38 24.97
N SER A 32 -10.12 3.28 24.46
CA SER A 32 -9.66 4.06 23.32
C SER A 32 -9.77 3.35 21.96
N CYS A 33 -10.51 2.22 21.87
CA CYS A 33 -10.67 1.50 20.60
C CYS A 33 -11.24 2.36 19.47
N GLY A 34 -12.28 3.15 19.73
CA GLY A 34 -12.86 4.07 18.76
C GLY A 34 -11.88 5.15 18.27
N PRO A 35 -11.30 5.96 19.18
CA PRO A 35 -10.24 6.92 18.83
C PRO A 35 -9.06 6.29 18.08
N THR A 36 -8.66 5.08 18.44
CA THR A 36 -7.58 4.36 17.73
C THR A 36 -8.00 4.00 16.31
N CYS A 37 -9.24 3.56 16.08
CA CYS A 37 -9.76 3.35 14.73
C CYS A 37 -9.78 4.66 13.92
N ILE A 38 -10.22 5.77 14.53
CA ILE A 38 -10.20 7.09 13.89
C ILE A 38 -8.76 7.51 13.55
N LYS A 39 -7.81 7.25 14.45
CA LYS A 39 -6.39 7.53 14.18
C LYS A 39 -5.85 6.73 13.00
N MET A 40 -6.10 5.42 12.96
CA MET A 40 -5.66 4.58 11.85
C MET A 40 -6.15 5.10 10.50
N VAL A 41 -7.46 5.39 10.39
CA VAL A 41 -8.02 5.89 9.12
C VAL A 41 -7.64 7.34 8.84
N GLY A 42 -7.49 8.17 9.88
CA GLY A 42 -7.07 9.56 9.77
C GLY A 42 -5.63 9.69 9.29
N ASP A 43 -4.71 8.92 9.88
CA ASP A 43 -3.31 8.87 9.46
C ASP A 43 -3.19 8.36 8.01
N PHE A 44 -4.03 7.39 7.64
CA PHE A 44 -4.08 6.87 6.27
C PHE A 44 -4.53 7.92 5.24
N ILE A 45 -5.54 8.73 5.57
CA ILE A 45 -6.14 9.69 4.62
C ILE A 45 -5.37 11.00 4.58
N LYS A 46 -4.87 11.48 5.74
CA LYS A 46 -4.36 12.85 5.92
C LYS A 46 -2.92 12.92 6.40
N GLY A 47 -2.29 11.78 6.68
CA GLY A 47 -1.06 11.73 7.43
C GLY A 47 -1.32 11.82 8.94
N ASN A 48 -0.40 12.36 9.71
CA ASN A 48 -0.53 12.42 11.17
C ASN A 48 -1.68 13.32 11.63
N VAL A 49 -2.71 12.73 12.28
CA VAL A 49 -3.88 13.45 12.83
C VAL A 49 -3.79 13.70 14.35
N GLY A 50 -2.62 13.51 14.96
CA GLY A 50 -2.40 13.67 16.38
C GLY A 50 -2.29 12.36 17.17
N SER A 51 -2.19 12.45 18.49
CA SER A 51 -2.12 11.30 19.38
C SER A 51 -3.49 10.65 19.61
N ILE A 52 -3.52 9.38 20.07
CA ILE A 52 -4.78 8.74 20.47
C ILE A 52 -5.46 9.53 21.60
N ASP A 53 -4.69 10.08 22.52
CA ASP A 53 -5.22 10.85 23.66
C ASP A 53 -5.88 12.16 23.20
N ASP A 54 -5.30 12.86 22.21
CA ASP A 54 -5.92 14.02 21.59
C ASP A 54 -7.26 13.66 20.95
N ILE A 55 -7.29 12.55 20.20
CA ILE A 55 -8.51 12.07 19.55
C ILE A 55 -9.56 11.62 20.59
N CYS A 56 -9.14 11.02 21.72
CA CYS A 56 -10.05 10.73 22.84
C CYS A 56 -10.73 12.00 23.36
N ILE A 57 -9.97 13.07 23.52
CA ILE A 57 -10.49 14.40 23.94
C ILE A 57 -11.45 14.93 22.88
N GLU A 58 -11.07 14.89 21.60
CA GLU A 58 -11.91 15.37 20.50
C GLU A 58 -13.24 14.62 20.38
N CYS A 59 -13.23 13.30 20.58
CA CYS A 59 -14.44 12.47 20.63
C CYS A 59 -15.26 12.72 21.90
N GLY A 60 -14.66 13.21 22.98
CA GLY A 60 -15.26 13.19 24.31
C GLY A 60 -15.44 11.74 24.80
N THR A 61 -14.41 10.91 24.60
CA THR A 61 -14.40 9.50 25.03
C THR A 61 -14.62 9.41 26.55
N ASP A 62 -15.52 8.52 26.96
CA ASP A 62 -15.82 8.29 28.36
C ASP A 62 -15.04 7.08 28.90
N TRP A 63 -14.59 7.18 30.15
CA TRP A 63 -13.80 6.10 30.77
C TRP A 63 -14.62 4.83 31.10
N VAL A 64 -15.96 4.97 31.16
CA VAL A 64 -16.87 3.86 31.45
C VAL A 64 -17.52 3.34 30.18
N GLU A 65 -18.06 4.25 29.34
CA GLU A 65 -18.83 3.89 28.16
C GLU A 65 -17.97 3.77 26.88
N GLY A 66 -16.75 4.27 26.93
CA GLY A 66 -15.86 4.35 25.76
C GLY A 66 -16.32 5.42 24.78
N THR A 67 -16.35 5.07 23.47
CA THR A 67 -16.72 5.98 22.40
C THR A 67 -17.95 5.44 21.65
N PRO A 68 -19.17 5.73 22.08
CA PRO A 68 -20.40 5.32 21.38
C PRO A 68 -20.51 6.02 20.00
N PRO A 69 -21.44 5.55 19.11
CA PRO A 69 -21.53 6.06 17.74
C PRO A 69 -21.63 7.59 17.61
N ASN A 70 -22.43 8.24 18.45
CA ASN A 70 -22.54 9.71 18.42
C ASN A 70 -21.22 10.42 18.74
N LYS A 71 -20.40 9.88 19.62
CA LYS A 71 -19.05 10.40 19.95
C LYS A 71 -18.03 10.09 18.85
N MET A 72 -18.16 8.94 18.18
CA MET A 72 -17.37 8.65 16.98
C MET A 72 -17.59 9.68 15.88
N LYS A 73 -18.86 10.05 15.63
CA LYS A 73 -19.22 11.12 14.67
C LYS A 73 -18.51 12.46 15.01
N ILE A 74 -18.54 12.86 16.29
CA ILE A 74 -17.88 14.09 16.73
C ILE A 74 -16.39 14.08 16.40
N GLY A 75 -15.69 12.97 16.67
CA GLY A 75 -14.28 12.83 16.34
C GLY A 75 -14.01 12.89 14.83
N LEU A 76 -14.79 12.13 14.03
CA LEU A 76 -14.68 12.15 12.57
C LEU A 76 -14.94 13.54 12.00
N ASP A 77 -15.99 14.25 12.46
CA ASP A 77 -16.35 15.58 12.00
C ASP A 77 -15.25 16.62 12.34
N LYS A 78 -14.72 16.60 13.57
CA LYS A 78 -13.64 17.51 13.99
C LYS A 78 -12.36 17.29 13.18
N LEU A 79 -12.04 16.06 12.88
CA LEU A 79 -10.92 15.70 12.02
C LEU A 79 -11.23 15.87 10.53
N LYS A 80 -12.46 16.30 10.17
CA LYS A 80 -12.93 16.45 8.78
C LYS A 80 -12.70 15.18 7.94
N ILE A 81 -13.01 14.03 8.52
CA ILE A 81 -13.01 12.74 7.85
C ILE A 81 -14.43 12.46 7.38
N ASN A 82 -14.62 12.34 6.08
CA ASN A 82 -15.93 12.06 5.49
C ASN A 82 -16.33 10.61 5.75
N TYR A 83 -17.58 10.41 6.14
CA TYR A 83 -18.12 9.07 6.41
C TYR A 83 -19.58 8.95 5.98
N ILE A 84 -20.02 7.69 5.78
CA ILE A 84 -21.42 7.30 5.57
C ILE A 84 -21.77 6.29 6.67
N GLU A 85 -22.91 6.48 7.32
CA GLU A 85 -23.39 5.56 8.35
C GLU A 85 -24.23 4.46 7.72
N HIS A 86 -23.90 3.21 8.05
CA HIS A 86 -24.63 2.02 7.68
C HIS A 86 -25.20 1.34 8.93
N ILE A 87 -26.49 0.99 8.89
CA ILE A 87 -27.19 0.33 9.99
C ILE A 87 -28.31 -0.57 9.42
N HIS A 88 -28.52 -1.71 10.04
CA HIS A 88 -29.55 -2.69 9.63
C HIS A 88 -29.37 -3.20 8.18
N GLU A 89 -28.12 -3.36 7.75
CA GLU A 89 -27.82 -3.87 6.41
C GLU A 89 -28.43 -5.26 6.19
N ILE A 90 -29.16 -5.43 5.07
CA ILE A 90 -29.79 -6.71 4.71
C ILE A 90 -28.73 -7.71 4.25
N GLU A 91 -27.75 -7.24 3.48
CA GLU A 91 -26.61 -8.02 2.98
C GLU A 91 -25.29 -7.41 3.51
N PRO A 92 -25.01 -7.52 4.83
CA PRO A 92 -23.94 -6.76 5.47
C PRO A 92 -22.56 -7.07 4.93
N TYR A 93 -22.29 -8.32 4.55
CA TYR A 93 -20.98 -8.72 3.98
C TYR A 93 -20.81 -8.15 2.57
N GLN A 94 -21.87 -8.18 1.76
CA GLN A 94 -21.83 -7.58 0.44
C GLN A 94 -21.68 -6.05 0.53
N SER A 95 -22.33 -5.43 1.51
CA SER A 95 -22.15 -3.99 1.78
C SER A 95 -20.72 -3.66 2.16
N LEU A 96 -20.07 -4.46 3.02
CA LEU A 96 -18.63 -4.31 3.33
C LEU A 96 -17.75 -4.52 2.09
N LYS A 97 -17.98 -5.59 1.31
CA LYS A 97 -17.24 -5.84 0.07
C LYS A 97 -17.37 -4.65 -0.90
N ASN A 98 -18.59 -4.11 -1.05
CA ASN A 98 -18.83 -2.94 -1.89
C ASN A 98 -18.10 -1.68 -1.40
N VAL A 99 -18.00 -1.47 -0.08
CA VAL A 99 -17.22 -0.37 0.51
C VAL A 99 -15.74 -0.51 0.16
N ILE A 100 -15.17 -1.70 0.38
CA ILE A 100 -13.76 -1.97 0.07
C ILE A 100 -13.50 -1.88 -1.44
N ASP A 101 -14.43 -2.36 -2.25
CA ASP A 101 -14.35 -2.28 -3.72
C ASP A 101 -14.33 -0.85 -4.25
N LYS A 102 -14.96 0.09 -3.55
CA LYS A 102 -14.87 1.53 -3.83
C LYS A 102 -13.53 2.16 -3.39
N GLY A 103 -12.65 1.39 -2.76
CA GLY A 103 -11.41 1.89 -2.15
C GLY A 103 -11.63 2.59 -0.81
N ASN A 104 -12.80 2.46 -0.22
CA ASN A 104 -13.14 2.97 1.11
C ASN A 104 -12.77 1.97 2.21
N ILE A 105 -12.85 2.40 3.46
CA ILE A 105 -12.50 1.62 4.65
C ILE A 105 -13.74 1.59 5.55
N ALA A 106 -13.97 0.49 6.27
CA ALA A 106 -15.06 0.40 7.23
C ALA A 106 -14.55 0.44 8.68
N ILE A 107 -15.11 1.34 9.52
CA ILE A 107 -15.00 1.26 10.97
C ILE A 107 -16.24 0.55 11.49
N VAL A 108 -16.06 -0.66 11.99
CA VAL A 108 -17.15 -1.57 12.33
C VAL A 108 -17.34 -1.64 13.85
N ARG A 109 -18.59 -1.53 14.30
CA ARG A 109 -18.95 -1.66 15.71
C ARG A 109 -19.23 -3.11 16.07
N THR A 110 -18.44 -3.68 16.95
CA THR A 110 -18.50 -5.09 17.34
C THR A 110 -18.65 -5.29 18.84
N ILE A 111 -18.59 -6.55 19.27
CA ILE A 111 -18.36 -6.95 20.66
C ILE A 111 -17.10 -7.80 20.70
N THR A 112 -16.15 -7.45 21.57
CA THR A 112 -14.96 -8.24 21.84
C THR A 112 -14.89 -8.51 23.35
N LYS A 113 -14.76 -9.79 23.75
CA LYS A 113 -14.78 -10.21 25.17
C LYS A 113 -15.96 -9.63 25.97
N ASN A 114 -17.14 -9.61 25.36
CA ASN A 114 -18.41 -9.11 25.93
C ASN A 114 -18.44 -7.58 26.19
N VAL A 115 -17.51 -6.81 25.65
CA VAL A 115 -17.55 -5.34 25.71
C VAL A 115 -17.72 -4.73 24.32
N PRO A 116 -18.40 -3.57 24.22
CA PRO A 116 -18.46 -2.82 22.97
C PRO A 116 -17.08 -2.51 22.44
N HIS A 117 -16.86 -2.73 21.15
CA HIS A 117 -15.54 -2.57 20.54
C HIS A 117 -15.67 -2.02 19.12
N TRP A 118 -14.61 -1.37 18.65
CA TRP A 118 -14.47 -0.86 17.30
C TRP A 118 -13.26 -1.49 16.64
N ILE A 119 -13.42 -1.91 15.39
CA ILE A 119 -12.36 -2.47 14.55
C ILE A 119 -12.37 -1.78 13.18
N VAL A 120 -11.28 -1.88 12.44
CA VAL A 120 -11.19 -1.37 11.05
C VAL A 120 -11.09 -2.54 10.09
N ILE A 121 -11.98 -2.58 9.09
CA ILE A 121 -11.95 -3.52 7.97
C ILE A 121 -11.51 -2.76 6.73
N HIS A 122 -10.45 -3.24 6.05
CA HIS A 122 -9.80 -2.51 4.98
C HIS A 122 -9.49 -3.34 3.74
N GLY A 123 -9.79 -4.62 3.77
CA GLY A 123 -9.57 -5.55 2.66
C GLY A 123 -10.40 -6.82 2.81
N TYR A 124 -10.47 -7.59 1.74
CA TYR A 124 -11.01 -8.96 1.78
C TYR A 124 -10.42 -9.79 0.64
N ASN A 125 -10.42 -11.10 0.85
CA ASN A 125 -10.16 -12.09 -0.19
C ASN A 125 -11.20 -13.20 -0.05
N ASP A 126 -12.03 -13.40 -1.10
CA ASP A 126 -13.21 -14.25 -1.05
C ASP A 126 -14.16 -13.87 0.10
N ASP A 127 -14.31 -14.72 1.11
CA ASP A 127 -15.17 -14.50 2.28
C ASP A 127 -14.38 -14.23 3.57
N VAL A 128 -13.10 -13.84 3.43
CA VAL A 128 -12.21 -13.54 4.55
C VAL A 128 -11.81 -12.06 4.51
N PHE A 129 -12.14 -11.34 5.57
CA PHE A 129 -11.87 -9.91 5.73
C PHE A 129 -10.55 -9.64 6.44
N ASP A 130 -9.80 -8.66 5.95
CA ASP A 130 -8.59 -8.13 6.59
C ASP A 130 -8.98 -7.05 7.59
N VAL A 131 -8.58 -7.25 8.84
CA VAL A 131 -9.03 -6.46 9.98
C VAL A 131 -7.83 -5.93 10.76
N ASN A 132 -7.83 -4.64 11.06
CA ASN A 132 -6.99 -4.01 12.07
C ASN A 132 -7.81 -3.83 13.36
N ASP A 133 -7.61 -4.71 14.32
CA ASP A 133 -8.25 -4.64 15.63
C ASP A 133 -7.33 -3.90 16.61
N PRO A 134 -7.76 -2.74 17.19
CA PRO A 134 -6.94 -1.97 18.13
C PRO A 134 -6.47 -2.76 19.36
N TRP A 135 -7.14 -3.83 19.72
CA TRP A 135 -6.83 -4.65 20.90
C TRP A 135 -6.08 -5.92 20.53
N LEU A 136 -6.51 -6.62 19.46
CA LEU A 136 -5.98 -7.94 19.11
C LEU A 136 -4.84 -7.88 18.08
N GLY A 137 -4.70 -6.78 17.36
CA GLY A 137 -3.73 -6.63 16.28
C GLY A 137 -4.33 -6.86 14.89
N PRO A 138 -3.49 -6.94 13.85
CA PRO A 138 -3.92 -7.35 12.51
C PRO A 138 -4.40 -8.80 12.53
N ILE A 139 -5.62 -9.04 12.04
CA ILE A 139 -6.28 -10.35 12.12
C ILE A 139 -7.19 -10.54 10.90
N LYS A 140 -7.56 -11.77 10.63
CA LYS A 140 -8.48 -12.11 9.55
C LYS A 140 -9.74 -12.76 10.13
N TYR A 141 -10.90 -12.32 9.67
CA TYR A 141 -12.19 -12.93 10.01
C TYR A 141 -12.89 -13.45 8.77
N ASN A 142 -13.36 -14.69 8.79
CA ASN A 142 -14.38 -15.12 7.84
C ASN A 142 -15.76 -14.57 8.24
N GLU A 143 -16.76 -14.67 7.34
CA GLU A 143 -18.10 -14.14 7.57
C GLU A 143 -18.73 -14.67 8.85
N SER A 144 -18.61 -15.97 9.15
CA SER A 144 -19.16 -16.57 10.39
C SER A 144 -18.52 -16.03 11.66
N GLN A 145 -17.22 -15.84 11.66
CA GLN A 145 -16.49 -15.24 12.79
C GLN A 145 -16.91 -13.77 12.99
N LEU A 146 -17.01 -13.02 11.89
CA LEU A 146 -17.42 -11.61 11.92
C LEU A 146 -18.89 -11.50 12.38
N GLU A 147 -19.78 -12.38 11.90
CA GLU A 147 -21.17 -12.42 12.33
C GLU A 147 -21.31 -12.55 13.86
N SER A 148 -20.54 -13.43 14.46
CA SER A 148 -20.59 -13.71 15.89
C SER A 148 -20.36 -12.49 16.79
N ILE A 149 -19.63 -11.49 16.30
CA ILE A 149 -19.27 -10.27 17.03
C ILE A 149 -19.98 -9.01 16.54
N TRP A 150 -20.56 -9.04 15.33
CA TRP A 150 -21.10 -7.85 14.66
C TRP A 150 -22.64 -7.82 14.62
N LYS A 151 -23.30 -8.96 14.40
CA LYS A 151 -24.78 -9.05 14.33
C LYS A 151 -25.48 -8.46 15.55
N ILE A 152 -24.95 -8.65 16.74
CA ILE A 152 -25.48 -8.08 18.00
C ILE A 152 -25.40 -6.54 18.04
N ARG A 153 -24.77 -5.92 17.08
CA ARG A 153 -24.67 -4.47 16.87
C ARG A 153 -25.41 -4.03 15.60
N ASP A 154 -26.42 -4.81 15.16
CA ASP A 154 -27.27 -4.51 14.01
C ASP A 154 -26.47 -4.27 12.72
N PHE A 155 -25.33 -4.95 12.57
CA PHE A 155 -24.41 -4.78 11.45
C PHE A 155 -23.98 -3.32 11.21
N PHE A 156 -23.87 -2.54 12.31
CA PHE A 156 -23.52 -1.14 12.27
C PHE A 156 -22.08 -0.91 11.87
N PHE A 157 -21.83 0.01 10.93
CA PHE A 157 -20.50 0.48 10.60
C PHE A 157 -20.50 1.89 10.00
N TYR A 158 -19.32 2.53 10.00
CA TYR A 158 -19.05 3.73 9.22
C TYR A 158 -18.21 3.36 7.99
N GLU A 159 -18.72 3.67 6.79
CA GLU A 159 -17.93 3.72 5.57
C GLU A 159 -17.13 5.02 5.60
N ILE A 160 -15.82 4.93 5.68
CA ILE A 160 -14.89 6.05 5.64
C ILE A 160 -14.54 6.34 4.20
N VAL A 161 -14.94 7.52 3.73
CA VAL A 161 -14.69 7.96 2.35
C VAL A 161 -13.24 8.44 2.25
N THR A 162 -12.38 7.62 1.67
CA THR A 162 -10.94 7.89 1.59
C THR A 162 -10.56 8.95 0.55
N GLY A 163 -11.50 9.36 -0.29
CA GLY A 163 -11.25 10.19 -1.47
C GLY A 163 -10.65 9.39 -2.64
N ASN A 164 -10.29 8.15 -2.42
CA ASN A 164 -9.84 7.22 -3.45
C ASN A 164 -11.07 6.57 -4.11
N GLN A 165 -11.88 7.36 -4.84
CA GLN A 165 -12.91 6.74 -5.66
C GLN A 165 -12.22 5.75 -6.58
N LYS A 166 -12.62 4.48 -6.51
CA LYS A 166 -12.18 3.46 -7.47
C LYS A 166 -12.59 3.95 -8.85
N ILE A 167 -11.64 4.44 -9.60
CA ILE A 167 -11.89 4.86 -10.98
C ILE A 167 -12.21 3.60 -11.75
N GLU A 168 -13.48 3.45 -12.14
CA GLU A 168 -13.88 2.37 -13.04
C GLU A 168 -13.19 2.58 -14.39
N GLY A 169 -12.39 1.64 -14.79
CA GLY A 169 -11.68 1.67 -16.07
C GLY A 169 -10.79 0.44 -16.25
N ASN A 170 -10.68 0.02 -17.50
CA ASN A 170 -9.73 -1.04 -17.83
C ASN A 170 -8.30 -0.51 -17.70
N VAL A 171 -7.49 -1.18 -16.92
CA VAL A 171 -6.06 -0.89 -16.83
C VAL A 171 -5.37 -1.50 -18.04
N THR A 172 -4.82 -0.68 -18.90
CA THR A 172 -3.99 -1.10 -20.02
C THR A 172 -2.52 -0.88 -19.68
N ILE A 173 -1.68 -1.90 -19.85
CA ILE A 173 -0.23 -1.78 -19.70
C ILE A 173 0.39 -1.75 -21.09
N ARG A 174 1.26 -0.77 -21.32
CA ARG A 174 2.03 -0.65 -22.56
C ARG A 174 3.46 -0.17 -22.29
N LYS A 175 4.30 -0.22 -23.30
CA LYS A 175 5.61 0.41 -23.26
C LYS A 175 5.47 1.92 -23.08
N MET A 176 6.47 2.49 -22.43
CA MET A 176 6.58 3.92 -22.20
C MET A 176 6.92 4.64 -23.52
N GLU A 177 6.35 5.81 -23.74
CA GLU A 177 6.58 6.70 -24.88
C GLU A 177 7.13 8.04 -24.38
N GLN A 178 7.63 8.87 -25.29
CA GLN A 178 8.25 10.15 -24.92
C GLN A 178 7.27 11.09 -24.19
N ASP A 179 6.02 11.14 -24.64
CA ASP A 179 4.99 11.98 -24.03
C ASP A 179 4.66 11.54 -22.59
N ASP A 180 4.79 10.23 -22.30
CA ASP A 180 4.62 9.73 -20.93
C ASP A 180 5.74 10.23 -20.02
N VAL A 181 6.97 10.26 -20.51
CA VAL A 181 8.12 10.77 -19.77
C VAL A 181 7.92 12.26 -19.43
N GLU A 182 7.48 13.04 -20.41
CA GLU A 182 7.20 14.47 -20.20
C GLU A 182 6.09 14.68 -19.15
N TYR A 183 5.00 13.89 -19.22
CA TYR A 183 3.96 13.94 -18.19
C TYR A 183 4.46 13.54 -16.80
N LEU A 184 5.27 12.47 -16.72
CA LEU A 184 5.78 11.98 -15.46
C LEU A 184 6.77 12.94 -14.81
N LYS A 185 7.57 13.69 -15.58
CA LYS A 185 8.48 14.72 -15.06
C LYS A 185 7.80 15.69 -14.10
N ASP A 186 6.55 16.03 -14.37
CA ASP A 186 5.80 16.99 -13.56
C ASP A 186 5.02 16.35 -12.40
N ASN A 187 4.94 15.01 -12.37
CA ASN A 187 4.07 14.27 -11.45
C ASN A 187 4.80 13.28 -10.52
N LEU A 188 6.11 13.15 -10.65
CA LEU A 188 6.89 12.16 -9.86
C LEU A 188 6.91 12.49 -8.38
N ALA A 189 7.03 13.76 -7.99
CA ALA A 189 7.08 14.16 -6.59
C ALA A 189 5.79 13.78 -5.83
N ASP A 190 4.64 13.76 -6.50
CA ASP A 190 3.38 13.31 -5.89
C ASP A 190 3.34 11.80 -5.61
N VAL A 191 4.04 11.01 -6.45
CA VAL A 191 4.17 9.56 -6.25
C VAL A 191 5.18 9.29 -5.14
N PHE A 192 6.22 10.09 -5.11
CA PHE A 192 7.39 9.97 -4.26
C PHE A 192 7.42 11.03 -3.14
N ASP A 193 6.24 11.42 -2.63
CA ASP A 193 6.02 12.51 -1.68
C ASP A 193 6.81 12.37 -0.36
N LYS A 194 7.07 11.14 0.07
CA LYS A 194 7.80 10.86 1.31
C LYS A 194 9.32 11.09 1.21
N THR A 195 9.87 11.27 0.01
CA THR A 195 11.32 11.54 -0.15
C THR A 195 11.69 12.97 0.11
N GLY A 196 10.75 13.88 -0.03
CA GLY A 196 11.02 15.32 -0.04
C GLY A 196 11.85 15.79 -1.24
N LEU A 197 12.00 14.95 -2.28
CA LEU A 197 12.71 15.30 -3.51
C LEU A 197 11.76 16.01 -4.49
N SER A 198 12.31 16.96 -5.25
CA SER A 198 11.63 17.57 -6.38
C SER A 198 11.51 16.61 -7.55
N ASN A 199 10.62 16.91 -8.49
CA ASN A 199 10.49 16.15 -9.75
C ASN A 199 11.83 16.06 -10.50
N GLU A 200 12.60 17.15 -10.54
CA GLU A 200 13.90 17.21 -11.21
C GLU A 200 14.93 16.29 -10.56
N GLU A 201 15.03 16.32 -9.21
CA GLU A 201 15.93 15.42 -8.48
C GLU A 201 15.56 13.95 -8.68
N ILE A 202 14.26 13.63 -8.74
CA ILE A 202 13.80 12.27 -9.00
C ILE A 202 14.16 11.86 -10.43
N MET A 203 13.94 12.72 -11.42
CA MET A 203 14.27 12.43 -12.83
C MET A 203 15.78 12.21 -13.01
N ASP A 204 16.62 12.97 -12.32
CA ASP A 204 18.08 12.77 -12.37
C ASP A 204 18.47 11.40 -11.83
N GLU A 205 17.87 10.96 -10.72
CA GLU A 205 18.14 9.64 -10.11
C GLU A 205 17.73 8.47 -11.02
N ILE A 206 16.62 8.61 -11.77
CA ILE A 206 16.14 7.55 -12.69
C ILE A 206 16.65 7.73 -14.12
N SER A 207 17.50 8.72 -14.40
CA SER A 207 17.92 9.11 -15.76
C SER A 207 18.51 7.98 -16.62
N HIS A 208 18.93 6.87 -15.99
CA HIS A 208 19.49 5.70 -16.65
C HIS A 208 18.44 4.64 -17.07
N PHE A 209 17.13 4.94 -16.92
CA PHE A 209 16.08 4.03 -17.41
C PHE A 209 16.09 3.91 -18.94
N ASP A 210 15.71 2.73 -19.43
CA ASP A 210 15.51 2.48 -20.85
C ASP A 210 14.01 2.53 -21.19
N MET A 211 13.61 3.53 -21.95
CA MET A 211 12.23 3.73 -22.38
C MET A 211 11.67 2.54 -23.18
N ASN A 212 12.54 1.81 -23.93
CA ASN A 212 12.10 0.67 -24.74
C ASN A 212 11.61 -0.54 -23.94
N ILE A 213 12.01 -0.63 -22.68
CA ILE A 213 11.61 -1.71 -21.78
C ILE A 213 10.77 -1.22 -20.59
N SER A 214 10.76 0.09 -20.33
CA SER A 214 9.93 0.70 -19.29
C SER A 214 8.45 0.67 -19.64
N LEU A 215 7.60 0.65 -18.62
CA LEU A 215 6.17 0.42 -18.77
C LEU A 215 5.34 1.55 -18.16
N VAL A 216 4.19 1.82 -18.74
CA VAL A 216 3.14 2.65 -18.17
C VAL A 216 1.83 1.87 -18.06
N ALA A 217 1.09 2.17 -17.02
CA ALA A 217 -0.30 1.77 -16.84
C ALA A 217 -1.19 2.95 -17.18
N VAL A 218 -2.20 2.72 -18.01
CA VAL A 218 -3.16 3.73 -18.45
C VAL A 218 -4.56 3.31 -18.06
N VAL A 219 -5.33 4.22 -17.48
CA VAL A 219 -6.75 4.07 -17.14
C VAL A 219 -7.51 5.24 -17.72
N ASN A 220 -8.53 4.98 -18.53
CA ASN A 220 -9.34 6.02 -19.18
C ASN A 220 -8.51 7.10 -19.93
N ASN A 221 -7.45 6.67 -20.62
CA ASN A 221 -6.49 7.53 -21.32
C ASN A 221 -5.63 8.44 -20.42
N GLU A 222 -5.62 8.22 -19.10
CA GLU A 222 -4.74 8.90 -18.18
C GLU A 222 -3.64 7.94 -17.68
N ILE A 223 -2.40 8.42 -17.52
CA ILE A 223 -1.33 7.66 -16.89
C ILE A 223 -1.70 7.44 -15.43
N ALA A 224 -1.70 6.18 -15.04
CA ALA A 224 -2.11 5.73 -13.71
C ALA A 224 -0.94 5.17 -12.89
N GLY A 225 0.12 4.73 -13.56
CA GLY A 225 1.32 4.21 -12.92
C GLY A 225 2.41 3.93 -13.93
N PHE A 226 3.59 3.62 -13.43
CA PHE A 226 4.77 3.38 -14.25
C PHE A 226 5.70 2.36 -13.62
N TYR A 227 6.56 1.77 -14.44
CA TYR A 227 7.67 0.94 -13.99
C TYR A 227 8.90 1.28 -14.85
N PHE A 228 9.82 2.05 -14.27
CA PHE A 228 11.11 2.35 -14.88
C PHE A 228 12.04 1.16 -14.77
N LEU A 229 12.55 0.72 -15.90
CA LEU A 229 13.48 -0.38 -16.02
C LEU A 229 14.77 0.11 -16.69
N GLY A 230 15.91 -0.35 -16.22
CA GLY A 230 17.23 -0.03 -16.76
C GLY A 230 17.97 -1.25 -17.29
N ASN A 231 18.93 -1.05 -18.17
CA ASN A 231 19.75 -2.12 -18.74
C ASN A 231 20.94 -2.52 -17.85
N ASP A 232 21.05 -1.96 -16.65
CA ASP A 232 22.16 -2.26 -15.77
C ASP A 232 22.10 -3.71 -15.28
N GLN A 233 23.26 -4.35 -15.31
CA GLN A 233 23.40 -5.71 -14.82
C GLN A 233 23.55 -5.69 -13.30
N ILE A 234 23.08 -6.78 -12.67
CA ILE A 234 23.28 -6.96 -11.23
C ILE A 234 24.76 -6.79 -10.86
N PRO A 235 25.09 -6.00 -9.82
CA PRO A 235 26.47 -5.79 -9.41
C PRO A 235 27.21 -7.09 -9.12
N GLU A 236 28.47 -7.16 -9.54
CA GLU A 236 29.33 -8.34 -9.32
C GLU A 236 29.48 -8.62 -7.82
N MET A 237 29.20 -9.85 -7.43
CA MET A 237 29.30 -10.33 -6.05
C MET A 237 30.17 -11.58 -6.00
N LYS A 238 31.45 -11.39 -5.66
CA LYS A 238 32.39 -12.51 -5.50
C LYS A 238 31.88 -13.46 -4.41
N ASN A 239 31.98 -14.77 -4.69
CA ASN A 239 31.61 -15.85 -3.78
C ASN A 239 30.11 -15.91 -3.40
N ASN A 240 29.21 -15.31 -4.17
CA ASN A 240 27.77 -15.42 -3.94
C ASN A 240 27.15 -16.45 -4.90
N GLU A 241 26.61 -17.54 -4.36
CA GLU A 241 26.02 -18.63 -5.16
C GLU A 241 24.85 -18.18 -6.03
N SER A 242 24.03 -17.27 -5.52
CA SER A 242 22.88 -16.73 -6.27
C SER A 242 23.33 -15.85 -7.43
N TYR A 243 24.37 -15.03 -7.23
CA TYR A 243 24.99 -14.24 -8.29
C TYR A 243 25.57 -15.14 -9.38
N SER A 244 26.27 -16.20 -9.00
CA SER A 244 26.86 -17.16 -9.97
C SER A 244 25.82 -17.78 -10.89
N LYS A 245 24.58 -17.96 -10.43
CA LYS A 245 23.47 -18.47 -11.24
C LYS A 245 22.92 -17.42 -12.22
N LEU A 246 23.09 -16.14 -11.93
CA LEU A 246 22.58 -15.02 -12.73
C LEU A 246 23.61 -14.48 -13.71
N SER A 247 24.90 -14.72 -13.48
CA SER A 247 26.01 -14.09 -14.22
C SER A 247 26.01 -14.36 -15.75
N ASN A 248 25.38 -15.44 -16.19
CA ASN A 248 25.24 -15.81 -17.60
C ASN A 248 23.85 -15.48 -18.18
N LEU A 249 22.98 -14.87 -17.40
CA LEU A 249 21.64 -14.50 -17.78
C LEU A 249 21.56 -12.99 -18.09
N LYS A 250 20.62 -12.59 -18.94
CA LYS A 250 20.36 -11.21 -19.25
C LYS A 250 19.41 -10.61 -18.22
N GLY A 251 19.93 -9.76 -17.35
CA GLY A 251 19.16 -9.03 -16.35
C GLY A 251 18.81 -7.62 -16.76
N VAL A 252 17.79 -7.07 -16.12
CA VAL A 252 17.47 -5.64 -16.13
C VAL A 252 17.21 -5.16 -14.72
N GLU A 253 17.51 -3.90 -14.46
CA GLU A 253 17.26 -3.27 -13.18
C GLU A 253 15.83 -2.74 -13.12
N GLY A 254 15.11 -3.04 -12.05
CA GLY A 254 13.87 -2.36 -11.67
C GLY A 254 14.21 -1.12 -10.86
N ILE A 255 14.28 0.04 -11.54
CA ILE A 255 14.71 1.30 -10.97
C ILE A 255 13.64 1.92 -10.08
N GLY A 256 12.40 1.99 -10.56
CA GLY A 256 11.31 2.59 -9.82
C GLY A 256 9.94 2.15 -10.32
N LEU A 257 9.09 1.75 -9.39
CA LEU A 257 7.69 1.41 -9.64
C LEU A 257 6.82 2.39 -8.88
N GLY A 258 5.89 3.02 -9.57
CA GLY A 258 4.99 4.00 -8.96
C GLY A 258 3.56 3.89 -9.45
N VAL A 259 2.62 4.24 -8.59
CA VAL A 259 1.19 4.40 -8.91
C VAL A 259 0.77 5.80 -8.48
N LEU A 260 0.23 6.60 -9.41
CA LEU A 260 -0.22 7.94 -9.11
C LEU A 260 -1.34 7.90 -8.06
N LYS A 261 -1.34 8.89 -7.17
CA LYS A 261 -2.19 8.94 -5.98
C LYS A 261 -3.67 8.68 -6.27
N LYS A 262 -4.18 9.24 -7.37
CA LYS A 262 -5.56 9.08 -7.85
C LYS A 262 -5.93 7.62 -8.15
N PHE A 263 -4.95 6.77 -8.51
CA PHE A 263 -5.16 5.40 -9.00
C PHE A 263 -4.64 4.33 -8.03
N LYS A 264 -4.31 4.71 -6.79
CA LYS A 264 -3.92 3.74 -5.75
C LYS A 264 -5.03 2.72 -5.49
N ASN A 265 -4.66 1.53 -5.01
CA ASN A 265 -5.57 0.42 -4.69
C ASN A 265 -6.31 -0.24 -5.88
N MET A 266 -5.96 0.08 -7.13
CA MET A 266 -6.48 -0.58 -8.35
C MET A 266 -5.66 -1.80 -8.79
N GLY A 267 -4.70 -2.26 -7.99
CA GLY A 267 -3.82 -3.36 -8.33
C GLY A 267 -2.85 -3.06 -9.47
N ILE A 268 -2.64 -1.77 -9.80
CA ILE A 268 -1.82 -1.33 -10.94
C ILE A 268 -0.36 -1.75 -10.80
N GLY A 269 0.23 -1.58 -9.63
CA GLY A 269 1.61 -2.00 -9.38
C GLY A 269 1.82 -3.49 -9.65
N LYS A 270 0.89 -4.33 -9.17
CA LYS A 270 0.91 -5.77 -9.44
C LYS A 270 0.84 -6.07 -10.95
N LYS A 271 -0.09 -5.42 -11.66
CA LYS A 271 -0.23 -5.61 -13.12
C LYS A 271 1.01 -5.17 -13.89
N LEU A 272 1.66 -4.08 -13.50
CA LEU A 272 2.92 -3.63 -14.10
C LEU A 272 4.02 -4.68 -13.94
N ILE A 273 4.16 -5.26 -12.75
CA ILE A 273 5.13 -6.32 -12.48
C ILE A 273 4.79 -7.60 -13.25
N GLU A 274 3.52 -8.02 -13.29
CA GLU A 274 3.10 -9.19 -14.06
C GLU A 274 3.35 -9.00 -15.56
N TYR A 275 3.14 -7.80 -16.08
CA TYR A 275 3.42 -7.48 -17.47
C TYR A 275 4.92 -7.46 -17.76
N SER A 276 5.74 -6.93 -16.85
CA SER A 276 7.20 -6.89 -17.03
C SER A 276 7.84 -8.29 -17.18
N GLN A 277 7.19 -9.32 -16.64
CA GLN A 277 7.63 -10.71 -16.80
C GLN A 277 7.52 -11.23 -18.24
N ARG A 278 6.83 -10.51 -19.13
CA ARG A 278 6.62 -10.87 -20.54
C ARG A 278 7.54 -10.08 -21.49
N ILE A 279 8.44 -9.25 -20.97
CA ILE A 279 9.38 -8.49 -21.80
C ILE A 279 10.34 -9.49 -22.47
N PRO A 280 10.44 -9.49 -23.82
CA PRO A 280 11.23 -10.48 -24.52
C PRO A 280 12.73 -10.28 -24.29
N ASN A 281 13.49 -11.37 -24.32
CA ASN A 281 14.94 -11.39 -24.20
C ASN A 281 15.48 -10.88 -22.85
N ILE A 282 14.71 -10.98 -21.79
CA ILE A 282 15.11 -10.68 -20.42
C ILE A 282 14.88 -11.96 -19.61
N ASP A 283 15.91 -12.41 -18.89
CA ASP A 283 15.87 -13.64 -18.11
C ASP A 283 15.50 -13.37 -16.64
N TYR A 284 15.85 -12.19 -16.11
CA TYR A 284 15.50 -11.80 -14.75
C TYR A 284 15.41 -10.28 -14.60
N ILE A 285 14.62 -9.85 -13.62
CA ILE A 285 14.55 -8.47 -13.14
C ILE A 285 15.15 -8.44 -11.74
N TRP A 286 16.02 -7.51 -11.47
CA TRP A 286 16.61 -7.30 -10.15
C TRP A 286 16.38 -5.87 -9.67
N GLY A 287 16.59 -5.61 -8.40
CA GLY A 287 16.52 -4.27 -7.83
C GLY A 287 16.88 -4.29 -6.35
N TYR A 288 17.01 -3.12 -5.78
CA TYR A 288 17.28 -2.97 -4.36
C TYR A 288 15.95 -2.94 -3.58
N GLN A 289 15.99 -3.48 -2.37
CA GLN A 289 14.84 -3.45 -1.45
C GLN A 289 15.30 -3.21 -0.02
N PHE A 290 14.63 -2.31 0.70
CA PHE A 290 14.87 -2.10 2.11
C PHE A 290 14.36 -3.27 2.95
N LYS A 291 15.12 -3.63 3.98
CA LYS A 291 14.72 -4.68 4.94
C LYS A 291 13.47 -4.32 5.76
N SER A 292 13.14 -3.04 5.85
CA SER A 292 11.94 -2.54 6.52
C SER A 292 10.62 -2.81 5.77
N LEU A 293 10.69 -3.06 4.46
CA LEU A 293 9.52 -3.32 3.61
C LEU A 293 9.16 -4.80 3.63
N LYS A 294 8.53 -5.27 4.70
CA LYS A 294 8.25 -6.70 4.91
C LYS A 294 7.15 -7.28 4.00
N ASN A 295 6.23 -6.46 3.50
CA ASN A 295 5.01 -6.94 2.86
C ASN A 295 5.09 -7.16 1.34
N ILE A 296 6.12 -6.64 0.69
CA ILE A 296 6.31 -6.78 -0.77
C ILE A 296 6.78 -8.20 -1.15
N ASP A 297 7.42 -8.90 -0.24
CA ASP A 297 8.08 -10.18 -0.51
C ASP A 297 7.13 -11.33 -0.84
N ASP A 298 5.99 -11.39 -0.17
CA ASP A 298 5.08 -12.54 -0.24
C ASP A 298 4.37 -12.63 -1.60
N TRP A 299 4.03 -11.51 -2.22
CA TRP A 299 3.37 -11.50 -3.52
C TRP A 299 4.33 -11.43 -4.72
N LEU A 300 5.54 -10.87 -4.56
CA LEU A 300 6.54 -10.82 -5.63
C LEU A 300 7.29 -12.14 -5.83
N LYS A 301 7.28 -13.04 -4.86
CA LYS A 301 8.04 -14.31 -4.86
C LYS A 301 9.50 -14.11 -5.28
N ARG A 302 10.08 -12.97 -4.93
CA ARG A 302 11.45 -12.60 -5.28
C ARG A 302 12.44 -13.39 -4.42
N ARG A 303 13.55 -13.75 -5.02
CA ARG A 303 14.71 -14.28 -4.29
C ARG A 303 15.56 -13.12 -3.80
N LYS A 304 16.20 -13.29 -2.63
CA LYS A 304 16.98 -12.26 -1.96
C LYS A 304 18.45 -12.61 -1.95
N ILE A 305 19.28 -11.61 -2.22
CA ILE A 305 20.71 -11.67 -2.02
C ILE A 305 21.04 -10.68 -0.91
N TYR A 306 21.59 -11.18 0.19
CA TYR A 306 21.92 -10.35 1.34
C TYR A 306 23.31 -9.74 1.18
N PHE A 307 23.42 -8.44 1.49
CA PHE A 307 24.68 -7.75 1.66
C PHE A 307 25.10 -7.68 3.12
N GLU A 308 26.37 -7.39 3.37
CA GLU A 308 26.86 -7.05 4.71
C GLU A 308 26.24 -5.75 5.25
N ASN A 309 25.75 -4.85 4.38
CA ASN A 309 25.00 -3.69 4.80
C ASN A 309 23.61 -4.09 5.34
N ASN A 310 23.33 -3.75 6.60
CA ASN A 310 22.15 -4.19 7.33
C ASN A 310 20.85 -3.49 6.94
N GLU A 311 20.84 -2.54 6.00
CA GLU A 311 19.66 -1.72 5.69
C GLU A 311 18.85 -2.20 4.48
N PHE A 312 19.48 -2.85 3.50
CA PHE A 312 18.81 -3.36 2.30
C PHE A 312 19.43 -4.66 1.78
N TYR A 313 18.76 -5.27 0.83
CA TYR A 313 19.24 -6.41 0.07
C TYR A 313 18.89 -6.23 -1.42
N ILE A 314 19.58 -6.94 -2.30
CA ILE A 314 19.15 -7.08 -3.69
C ILE A 314 18.07 -8.14 -3.76
N THR A 315 16.99 -7.83 -4.45
CA THR A 315 15.99 -8.80 -4.85
C THR A 315 16.11 -9.10 -6.33
N TYR A 316 15.77 -10.31 -6.73
CA TYR A 316 15.65 -10.67 -8.13
C TYR A 316 14.54 -11.65 -8.35
N GLN A 317 13.97 -11.59 -9.55
CA GLN A 317 12.95 -12.53 -10.02
C GLN A 317 13.38 -13.10 -11.36
N ILE A 318 13.55 -14.41 -11.43
CA ILE A 318 13.76 -15.10 -12.70
C ILE A 318 12.43 -15.14 -13.44
N LEU A 319 12.43 -14.67 -14.68
CA LEU A 319 11.26 -14.70 -15.53
C LEU A 319 11.12 -16.10 -16.12
N LYS A 320 9.90 -16.63 -16.15
CA LYS A 320 9.62 -17.85 -16.89
C LYS A 320 9.58 -17.46 -18.36
N ASN A 321 10.65 -17.76 -19.09
CA ASN A 321 10.56 -17.81 -20.53
C ASN A 321 9.76 -19.09 -20.85
N ASP A 322 8.50 -18.95 -21.23
CA ASP A 322 7.79 -20.01 -21.94
C ASP A 322 8.54 -20.24 -23.27
N LYS A 323 9.43 -21.24 -23.27
CA LYS A 323 10.07 -21.78 -24.47
C LYS A 323 9.15 -22.78 -25.11
#